data_06f9b10c7e16f324c7b5f4f0fb16b1a9
#
_entry.id   06f9b10c7e16f324c7b5f4f0fb16b1a9
#
_cell.length_a   1.000
_cell.length_b   1.000
_cell.length_c   1.000
_cell.angle_alpha   90.00
_cell.angle_beta   90.00
_cell.angle_gamma   90.00
#
_symmetry.space_group_name_H-M   'P 1'
#
loop_
_entity.id
_entity.type
_entity.pdbx_description
1 polymer ?
#
loop_
_entity_poly.entity_id
_entity_poly.type
_entity_poly.pdbx_seq_one_letter_code
_entity_poly.pdbx_strand_id
1 'polypeptide(L)'
;MSLNVISANLTSTKLILPVAVFGMMLVLAGCSKPSTPEETVDAETTAPSTEQEVAKEEATTADGQTVTIYSSRNEQLIKPLLDRYTEQTGVKVELVTDKDGPLMARLQAEGKNTPADMLLTVDAGNLWQAAEQGLLQPVASSVLEANVPAKYRDPEGRWTGLSLRARTIFYDPNKVSADQLSTYADLADPKWKGKLCLRSSKKVYNQSLVASMMEHLGAEKTEAVIRGWVDNLATDVFSDDTNLLEAIAAGQCEVGIANSYYYGRLLDEKPDF
;
A
#
# COMPACT_ATOMS: atom_id res chain seq x y z
N MET A 1 -27.37 26.41 18.79
CA MET A 1 -27.91 25.36 17.93
C MET A 1 -27.37 24.05 18.47
N SER A 2 -28.21 23.27 19.15
CA SER A 2 -27.79 22.05 19.88
C SER A 2 -27.79 20.86 18.92
N LEU A 3 -26.67 20.14 18.81
CA LEU A 3 -26.61 18.85 18.13
C LEU A 3 -26.88 17.74 19.15
N ASN A 4 -27.98 17.03 18.96
CA ASN A 4 -28.31 15.82 19.69
C ASN A 4 -27.47 14.64 19.19
N VAL A 5 -26.71 14.03 20.11
CA VAL A 5 -26.00 12.77 19.90
C VAL A 5 -26.97 11.64 20.26
N ILE A 6 -27.29 10.78 19.29
CA ILE A 6 -28.06 9.55 19.53
C ILE A 6 -27.04 8.46 19.93
N SER A 7 -27.16 8.02 21.19
CA SER A 7 -26.41 6.86 21.73
C SER A 7 -27.17 5.59 21.43
N ALA A 8 -26.58 4.66 20.66
CA ALA A 8 -27.13 3.32 20.47
C ALA A 8 -26.45 2.35 21.44
N ASN A 9 -27.20 1.87 22.43
CA ASN A 9 -26.81 0.78 23.34
C ASN A 9 -26.84 -0.57 22.60
N LEU A 10 -25.67 -1.19 22.44
CA LEU A 10 -25.59 -2.61 22.08
C LEU A 10 -25.42 -3.45 23.35
N THR A 11 -26.44 -4.18 23.70
CA THR A 11 -26.43 -5.22 24.75
C THR A 11 -25.64 -6.45 24.27
N SER A 12 -24.57 -6.76 24.99
CA SER A 12 -23.73 -7.93 24.79
C SER A 12 -24.41 -9.19 25.34
N THR A 13 -24.77 -10.13 24.48
CA THR A 13 -25.24 -11.47 24.88
C THR A 13 -24.05 -12.43 24.87
N LYS A 14 -23.62 -12.84 26.05
CA LYS A 14 -22.62 -13.92 26.26
C LYS A 14 -23.23 -15.28 25.93
N LEU A 15 -22.68 -15.96 24.92
CA LEU A 15 -22.98 -17.36 24.64
C LEU A 15 -21.89 -18.23 25.27
N ILE A 16 -22.27 -19.05 26.27
CA ILE A 16 -21.44 -20.05 26.94
C ILE A 16 -21.64 -21.38 26.22
N LEU A 17 -20.58 -21.99 25.69
CA LEU A 17 -20.59 -23.38 25.20
C LEU A 17 -19.73 -24.26 26.12
N PRO A 18 -20.18 -25.48 26.43
CA PRO A 18 -19.48 -26.37 27.41
C PRO A 18 -18.36 -27.17 26.76
N VAL A 19 -17.33 -27.37 27.60
CA VAL A 19 -16.18 -28.28 27.39
C VAL A 19 -16.64 -29.74 27.48
N ALA A 20 -16.30 -30.54 26.48
CA ALA A 20 -16.36 -31.99 26.57
C ALA A 20 -14.94 -32.57 26.49
N VAL A 21 -14.55 -33.22 27.58
CA VAL A 21 -13.30 -33.99 27.77
C VAL A 21 -13.57 -35.46 27.38
N PHE A 22 -12.75 -36.05 26.53
CA PHE A 22 -12.52 -37.49 26.37
C PHE A 22 -11.16 -37.62 25.67
N GLY A 23 -10.16 -38.22 26.22
CA GLY A 23 -10.02 -39.52 26.78
C GLY A 23 -8.93 -40.25 25.98
N MET A 24 -7.76 -40.22 26.50
CA MET A 24 -6.57 -41.08 26.51
C MET A 24 -6.69 -42.46 25.81
N MET A 25 -5.73 -42.79 24.91
CA MET A 25 -5.14 -44.14 24.85
C MET A 25 -3.70 -44.13 24.28
N LEU A 26 -2.78 -44.59 25.10
CA LEU A 26 -1.40 -44.96 24.79
C LEU A 26 -1.38 -46.30 24.03
N VAL A 27 -0.47 -46.51 23.06
CA VAL A 27 0.23 -47.77 22.85
C VAL A 27 1.69 -47.53 22.44
N LEU A 28 2.57 -48.30 23.11
CA LEU A 28 4.02 -48.31 23.09
C LEU A 28 4.60 -49.17 21.94
N ALA A 29 5.86 -48.89 21.69
CA ALA A 29 6.95 -49.78 21.36
C ALA A 29 7.42 -49.95 19.92
N GLY A 30 8.73 -49.72 19.74
CA GLY A 30 9.60 -50.50 18.87
C GLY A 30 10.90 -49.83 18.49
N CYS A 31 11.96 -50.01 19.31
CA CYS A 31 13.35 -49.67 18.97
C CYS A 31 13.88 -50.51 17.80
N SER A 32 14.77 -49.95 16.98
CA SER A 32 16.03 -50.60 16.58
C SER A 32 16.92 -49.69 15.73
N LYS A 33 18.10 -49.37 16.19
CA LYS A 33 19.35 -49.09 15.50
C LYS A 33 20.17 -50.37 15.52
N PRO A 34 21.25 -50.67 14.76
CA PRO A 34 22.27 -49.73 14.25
C PRO A 34 22.92 -50.13 12.90
N SER A 35 23.91 -49.36 12.53
CA SER A 35 25.24 -49.60 11.95
C SER A 35 25.55 -49.01 10.59
N THR A 36 26.53 -48.10 10.66
CA THR A 36 27.45 -47.64 9.60
C THR A 36 28.32 -48.80 9.10
N PRO A 37 28.83 -48.77 7.86
CA PRO A 37 30.24 -48.38 7.72
C PRO A 37 30.51 -47.39 6.57
N GLU A 38 31.61 -46.70 6.81
CA GLU A 38 32.43 -45.82 5.97
C GLU A 38 32.96 -46.57 4.72
N GLU A 39 32.92 -45.93 3.56
CA GLU A 39 33.98 -46.09 2.55
C GLU A 39 34.05 -44.89 1.61
N THR A 40 35.22 -44.31 1.53
CA THR A 40 35.74 -43.33 0.63
C THR A 40 35.73 -43.84 -0.81
N VAL A 41 35.53 -43.00 -1.81
CA VAL A 41 36.40 -42.78 -2.99
C VAL A 41 35.90 -41.63 -3.89
N ASP A 42 36.87 -40.84 -4.38
CA ASP A 42 36.79 -39.76 -5.33
C ASP A 42 36.04 -40.11 -6.65
N ALA A 43 35.32 -39.13 -7.20
CA ALA A 43 35.33 -38.88 -8.65
C ALA A 43 34.58 -37.58 -8.99
N GLU A 44 35.29 -36.72 -9.63
CA GLU A 44 34.88 -35.62 -10.51
C GLU A 44 33.64 -35.98 -11.37
N THR A 45 32.58 -35.17 -11.35
CA THR A 45 31.63 -35.12 -12.46
C THR A 45 30.92 -33.77 -12.50
N THR A 46 31.24 -33.05 -13.53
CA THR A 46 30.54 -31.96 -14.23
C THR A 46 29.06 -31.80 -13.88
N ALA A 47 28.73 -30.62 -13.38
CA ALA A 47 27.35 -30.14 -13.29
C ALA A 47 26.83 -29.81 -14.72
N PRO A 48 25.63 -30.25 -15.11
CA PRO A 48 24.98 -29.68 -16.26
C PRO A 48 24.32 -28.35 -15.86
N SER A 49 24.80 -27.32 -16.52
CA SER A 49 24.12 -26.00 -16.57
C SER A 49 22.75 -26.21 -17.24
N THR A 50 21.68 -26.19 -16.44
CA THR A 50 20.33 -26.10 -16.96
C THR A 50 20.09 -24.62 -17.25
N GLU A 51 20.36 -24.21 -18.48
CA GLU A 51 19.77 -23.00 -19.04
C GLU A 51 18.25 -23.19 -18.98
N GLN A 52 17.59 -22.47 -18.07
CA GLN A 52 16.15 -22.28 -18.14
C GLN A 52 15.88 -21.40 -19.36
N GLU A 53 15.50 -22.07 -20.44
CA GLU A 53 14.87 -21.48 -21.60
C GLU A 53 13.58 -20.80 -21.10
N VAL A 54 13.65 -19.49 -20.91
CA VAL A 54 12.47 -18.65 -20.67
C VAL A 54 11.66 -18.78 -21.96
N ALA A 55 10.59 -19.55 -21.91
CA ALA A 55 9.61 -19.65 -22.99
C ALA A 55 9.18 -18.22 -23.34
N LYS A 56 9.64 -17.77 -24.49
CA LYS A 56 9.20 -16.54 -25.13
C LYS A 56 7.77 -16.83 -25.60
N GLU A 57 6.80 -16.51 -24.74
CA GLU A 57 5.40 -16.52 -25.11
C GLU A 57 5.26 -15.53 -26.28
N GLU A 58 5.03 -16.04 -27.47
CA GLU A 58 4.78 -15.22 -28.67
C GLU A 58 3.55 -14.37 -28.35
N ALA A 59 3.77 -13.07 -28.17
CA ALA A 59 2.70 -12.10 -28.04
C ALA A 59 1.88 -12.15 -29.33
N THR A 60 0.72 -12.81 -29.27
CA THR A 60 -0.29 -12.69 -30.31
C THR A 60 -0.63 -11.22 -30.43
N THR A 61 -0.26 -10.59 -31.53
CA THR A 61 -0.59 -9.20 -31.84
C THR A 61 -2.11 -9.07 -31.84
N ALA A 62 -2.66 -8.41 -30.81
CA ALA A 62 -4.10 -8.15 -30.67
C ALA A 62 -4.44 -6.86 -31.43
N ASP A 63 -4.09 -6.85 -32.74
CA ASP A 63 -4.33 -5.68 -33.60
C ASP A 63 -5.84 -5.36 -33.65
N GLY A 64 -6.17 -4.10 -33.33
CA GLY A 64 -7.54 -3.60 -33.31
C GLY A 64 -8.27 -3.70 -31.97
N GLN A 65 -7.67 -4.27 -30.91
CA GLN A 65 -8.25 -4.22 -29.57
C GLN A 65 -7.99 -2.88 -28.88
N THR A 66 -8.93 -2.44 -28.07
CA THR A 66 -8.82 -1.21 -27.26
C THR A 66 -9.07 -1.56 -25.80
N VAL A 67 -8.23 -1.02 -24.90
CA VAL A 67 -8.41 -1.08 -23.45
C VAL A 67 -8.61 0.32 -22.92
N THR A 68 -9.73 0.54 -22.23
CA THR A 68 -10.08 1.83 -21.61
C THR A 68 -9.70 1.81 -20.13
N ILE A 69 -8.82 2.72 -19.73
CA ILE A 69 -8.31 2.83 -18.36
C ILE A 69 -8.83 4.12 -17.71
N TYR A 70 -9.57 3.98 -16.61
CA TYR A 70 -9.89 5.11 -15.73
C TYR A 70 -8.75 5.27 -14.71
N SER A 71 -8.07 6.42 -14.70
CA SER A 71 -6.85 6.60 -13.93
C SER A 71 -6.85 7.87 -13.09
N SER A 72 -6.53 7.75 -11.81
CA SER A 72 -6.24 8.89 -10.94
C SER A 72 -4.74 9.21 -10.85
N ARG A 73 -3.91 8.48 -11.59
CA ARG A 73 -2.48 8.80 -11.67
C ARG A 73 -2.26 9.99 -12.61
N ASN A 74 -1.19 10.75 -12.32
CA ASN A 74 -0.72 11.77 -13.24
C ASN A 74 -0.36 11.11 -14.59
N GLU A 75 -0.99 11.60 -15.66
CA GLU A 75 -0.84 11.05 -17.02
C GLU A 75 0.62 11.01 -17.46
N GLN A 76 1.40 12.05 -17.18
CA GLN A 76 2.82 12.12 -17.52
C GLN A 76 3.66 10.97 -16.92
N LEU A 77 3.22 10.39 -15.80
CA LEU A 77 3.93 9.29 -15.15
C LEU A 77 3.53 7.92 -15.68
N ILE A 78 2.32 7.76 -16.18
CA ILE A 78 1.83 6.44 -16.62
C ILE A 78 1.81 6.29 -18.14
N LYS A 79 1.62 7.38 -18.87
CA LYS A 79 1.52 7.35 -20.33
C LYS A 79 2.71 6.69 -21.02
N PRO A 80 3.98 6.95 -20.66
CA PRO A 80 5.11 6.29 -21.31
C PRO A 80 5.08 4.75 -21.18
N LEU A 81 4.55 4.22 -20.07
CA LEU A 81 4.38 2.79 -19.88
C LEU A 81 3.27 2.22 -20.77
N LEU A 82 2.16 2.94 -20.89
CA LEU A 82 1.02 2.55 -21.70
C LEU A 82 1.35 2.64 -23.21
N ASP A 83 2.08 3.66 -23.63
CA ASP A 83 2.56 3.79 -25.00
C ASP A 83 3.46 2.62 -25.39
N ARG A 84 4.40 2.24 -24.51
CA ARG A 84 5.26 1.08 -24.69
C ARG A 84 4.47 -0.23 -24.76
N TYR A 85 3.41 -0.37 -23.97
CA TYR A 85 2.52 -1.53 -24.05
C TYR A 85 1.82 -1.58 -25.41
N THR A 86 1.29 -0.47 -25.90
CA THR A 86 0.68 -0.36 -27.21
C THR A 86 1.68 -0.72 -28.33
N GLU A 87 2.91 -0.20 -28.27
CA GLU A 87 3.97 -0.51 -29.23
C GLU A 87 4.33 -2.01 -29.26
N GLN A 88 4.31 -2.68 -28.10
CA GLN A 88 4.67 -4.09 -27.99
C GLN A 88 3.56 -5.05 -28.37
N THR A 89 2.30 -4.66 -28.17
CA THR A 89 1.14 -5.57 -28.29
C THR A 89 0.20 -5.24 -29.45
N GLY A 90 0.25 -4.02 -29.99
CA GLY A 90 -0.75 -3.50 -30.93
C GLY A 90 -2.07 -3.09 -30.27
N VAL A 91 -2.25 -3.33 -28.97
CA VAL A 91 -3.46 -2.95 -28.24
C VAL A 91 -3.50 -1.45 -28.02
N LYS A 92 -4.56 -0.79 -28.46
CA LYS A 92 -4.78 0.65 -28.22
C LYS A 92 -5.18 0.87 -26.76
N VAL A 93 -4.55 1.85 -26.07
CA VAL A 93 -4.96 2.26 -24.72
C VAL A 93 -5.66 3.62 -24.78
N GLU A 94 -6.89 3.66 -24.28
CA GLU A 94 -7.65 4.91 -24.06
C GLU A 94 -7.59 5.26 -22.57
N LEU A 95 -6.96 6.40 -22.25
CA LEU A 95 -6.76 6.86 -20.88
C LEU A 95 -7.73 7.99 -20.55
N VAL A 96 -8.55 7.78 -19.51
CA VAL A 96 -9.43 8.81 -18.95
C VAL A 96 -8.92 9.17 -17.57
N THR A 97 -8.49 10.41 -17.39
CA THR A 97 -7.87 10.86 -16.13
C THR A 97 -8.78 11.80 -15.35
N ASP A 98 -8.93 11.54 -14.05
CA ASP A 98 -9.60 12.40 -13.07
C ASP A 98 -9.15 12.02 -11.65
N LYS A 99 -9.71 12.67 -10.63
CA LYS A 99 -9.50 12.30 -9.22
C LYS A 99 -10.23 10.99 -8.88
N ASP A 100 -9.75 10.27 -7.85
CA ASP A 100 -10.32 8.98 -7.45
C ASP A 100 -11.84 9.04 -7.21
N GLY A 101 -12.32 10.01 -6.43
CA GLY A 101 -13.75 10.14 -6.11
C GLY A 101 -14.65 10.30 -7.35
N PRO A 102 -14.39 11.25 -8.25
CA PRO A 102 -15.11 11.38 -9.52
C PRO A 102 -15.07 10.12 -10.39
N LEU A 103 -13.92 9.45 -10.52
CA LEU A 103 -13.82 8.20 -11.30
C LEU A 103 -14.67 7.08 -10.68
N MET A 104 -14.65 6.92 -9.37
CA MET A 104 -15.48 5.93 -8.69
C MET A 104 -16.97 6.23 -8.80
N ALA A 105 -17.38 7.51 -8.66
CA ALA A 105 -18.76 7.92 -8.85
C ALA A 105 -19.23 7.68 -10.30
N ARG A 106 -18.34 7.90 -11.27
CA ARG A 106 -18.61 7.63 -12.67
C ARG A 106 -18.80 6.14 -12.93
N LEU A 107 -17.91 5.28 -12.43
CA LEU A 107 -18.05 3.83 -12.52
C LEU A 107 -19.38 3.33 -11.92
N GLN A 108 -19.78 3.88 -10.76
CA GLN A 108 -21.07 3.56 -10.15
C GLN A 108 -22.25 3.97 -11.02
N ALA A 109 -22.21 5.17 -11.61
CA ALA A 109 -23.28 5.67 -12.46
C ALA A 109 -23.39 4.90 -13.79
N GLU A 110 -22.30 4.52 -14.38
CA GLU A 110 -22.23 3.73 -15.61
C GLU A 110 -22.61 2.26 -15.37
N GLY A 111 -22.26 1.71 -14.20
CA GLY A 111 -22.57 0.34 -13.80
C GLY A 111 -22.07 -0.68 -14.83
N LYS A 112 -22.95 -1.58 -15.27
CA LYS A 112 -22.62 -2.61 -16.28
C LYS A 112 -22.36 -2.06 -17.68
N ASN A 113 -22.67 -0.79 -17.92
CA ASN A 113 -22.46 -0.14 -19.21
C ASN A 113 -21.20 0.70 -19.24
N THR A 114 -20.36 0.61 -18.21
CA THR A 114 -19.08 1.34 -18.19
C THR A 114 -18.23 0.93 -19.39
N PRO A 115 -17.59 1.89 -20.09
CA PRO A 115 -16.58 1.59 -21.09
C PRO A 115 -15.22 1.25 -20.46
N ALA A 116 -15.07 1.41 -19.14
CA ALA A 116 -13.79 1.17 -18.48
C ALA A 116 -13.53 -0.33 -18.29
N ASP A 117 -12.39 -0.79 -18.80
CA ASP A 117 -11.87 -2.13 -18.58
C ASP A 117 -11.02 -2.21 -17.31
N MET A 118 -10.42 -1.08 -16.91
CA MET A 118 -9.50 -1.03 -15.77
C MET A 118 -9.64 0.26 -14.98
N LEU A 119 -9.54 0.15 -13.65
CA LEU A 119 -9.38 1.27 -12.72
C LEU A 119 -7.94 1.30 -12.18
N LEU A 120 -7.20 2.38 -12.42
CA LEU A 120 -5.84 2.60 -11.94
C LEU A 120 -5.82 3.74 -10.91
N THR A 121 -5.65 3.41 -9.65
CA THR A 121 -5.65 4.39 -8.55
C THR A 121 -4.27 4.61 -7.94
N VAL A 122 -4.15 5.58 -7.04
CA VAL A 122 -2.88 5.94 -6.40
C VAL A 122 -2.69 5.38 -5.00
N ASP A 123 -3.69 4.69 -4.43
CA ASP A 123 -3.65 4.19 -3.05
C ASP A 123 -4.51 2.92 -2.90
N ALA A 124 -4.05 1.98 -2.05
CA ALA A 124 -4.77 0.74 -1.79
C ALA A 124 -6.13 0.96 -1.12
N GLY A 125 -6.30 2.04 -0.35
CA GLY A 125 -7.59 2.40 0.25
C GLY A 125 -8.67 2.68 -0.81
N ASN A 126 -8.31 3.28 -1.93
CA ASN A 126 -9.23 3.49 -3.05
C ASN A 126 -9.59 2.16 -3.74
N LEU A 127 -8.63 1.24 -3.90
CA LEU A 127 -8.88 -0.09 -4.46
C LEU A 127 -9.81 -0.90 -3.56
N TRP A 128 -9.54 -0.90 -2.25
CA TRP A 128 -10.41 -1.53 -1.27
C TRP A 128 -11.82 -0.96 -1.34
N GLN A 129 -11.97 0.36 -1.36
CA GLN A 129 -13.28 1.01 -1.45
C GLN A 129 -14.02 0.64 -2.75
N ALA A 130 -13.33 0.60 -3.89
CA ALA A 130 -13.91 0.18 -5.17
C ALA A 130 -14.37 -1.28 -5.12
N ALA A 131 -13.60 -2.17 -4.49
CA ALA A 131 -13.96 -3.57 -4.30
C ALA A 131 -15.20 -3.74 -3.40
N GLU A 132 -15.27 -3.04 -2.25
CA GLU A 132 -16.43 -3.06 -1.35
C GLU A 132 -17.71 -2.52 -1.99
N GLN A 133 -17.57 -1.60 -2.93
CA GLN A 133 -18.70 -1.06 -3.70
C GLN A 133 -19.10 -1.96 -4.88
N GLY A 134 -18.44 -3.11 -5.08
CA GLY A 134 -18.74 -4.04 -6.16
C GLY A 134 -18.39 -3.51 -7.56
N LEU A 135 -17.44 -2.56 -7.65
CA LEU A 135 -17.01 -1.95 -8.92
C LEU A 135 -15.92 -2.76 -9.63
N LEU A 136 -15.34 -3.73 -8.93
CA LEU A 136 -14.25 -4.56 -9.42
C LEU A 136 -14.66 -6.02 -9.47
N GLN A 137 -14.18 -6.74 -10.47
CA GLN A 137 -14.36 -8.19 -10.61
C GLN A 137 -13.04 -8.93 -10.41
N PRO A 138 -13.06 -10.20 -9.97
CA PRO A 138 -11.85 -11.01 -9.85
C PRO A 138 -11.16 -11.23 -11.20
N VAL A 139 -9.83 -11.15 -11.19
CA VAL A 139 -8.96 -11.45 -12.32
C VAL A 139 -7.95 -12.52 -11.91
N ALA A 140 -8.03 -13.70 -12.50
CA ALA A 140 -7.04 -14.75 -12.34
C ALA A 140 -5.91 -14.53 -13.36
N SER A 141 -4.66 -14.39 -12.87
CA SER A 141 -3.49 -14.23 -13.73
C SER A 141 -2.26 -14.84 -13.08
N SER A 142 -1.72 -15.89 -13.69
CA SER A 142 -0.48 -16.52 -13.22
C SER A 142 0.71 -15.56 -13.26
N VAL A 143 0.73 -14.60 -14.19
CA VAL A 143 1.76 -13.56 -14.28
C VAL A 143 1.69 -12.62 -13.08
N LEU A 144 0.49 -12.16 -12.70
CA LEU A 144 0.32 -11.32 -11.49
C LEU A 144 0.65 -12.09 -10.22
N GLU A 145 0.27 -13.35 -10.15
CA GLU A 145 0.55 -14.21 -8.99
C GLU A 145 2.05 -14.49 -8.83
N ALA A 146 2.78 -14.69 -9.91
CA ALA A 146 4.22 -14.90 -9.88
C ALA A 146 5.02 -13.63 -9.54
N ASN A 147 4.55 -12.45 -9.97
CA ASN A 147 5.33 -11.22 -9.89
C ASN A 147 4.93 -10.30 -8.73
N VAL A 148 3.71 -10.44 -8.17
CA VAL A 148 3.21 -9.58 -7.09
C VAL A 148 2.95 -10.42 -5.84
N PRO A 149 3.68 -10.20 -4.73
CA PRO A 149 3.45 -10.91 -3.47
C PRO A 149 1.99 -10.82 -3.00
N ALA A 150 1.47 -11.90 -2.41
CA ALA A 150 0.08 -12.01 -1.99
C ALA A 150 -0.38 -10.85 -1.08
N LYS A 151 0.50 -10.34 -0.21
CA LYS A 151 0.21 -9.18 0.67
C LYS A 151 -0.10 -7.87 -0.07
N TYR A 152 0.16 -7.80 -1.37
CA TYR A 152 -0.13 -6.65 -2.23
C TYR A 152 -1.23 -6.95 -3.26
N ARG A 153 -1.97 -8.02 -3.05
CA ARG A 153 -3.12 -8.41 -3.88
C ARG A 153 -4.36 -8.58 -3.00
N ASP A 154 -5.52 -8.29 -3.53
CA ASP A 154 -6.78 -8.63 -2.88
C ASP A 154 -6.91 -10.15 -2.72
N PRO A 155 -7.32 -10.66 -1.55
CA PRO A 155 -7.53 -12.09 -1.35
C PRO A 155 -8.53 -12.72 -2.34
N GLU A 156 -9.51 -11.94 -2.82
CA GLU A 156 -10.50 -12.36 -3.81
C GLU A 156 -10.09 -12.05 -5.26
N GLY A 157 -8.87 -11.52 -5.48
CA GLY A 157 -8.32 -11.25 -6.80
C GLY A 157 -8.89 -10.03 -7.52
N ARG A 158 -9.65 -9.17 -6.85
CA ARG A 158 -10.33 -8.01 -7.46
C ARG A 158 -9.38 -6.85 -7.78
N TRP A 159 -8.23 -6.78 -7.12
CA TRP A 159 -7.19 -5.76 -7.39
C TRP A 159 -5.78 -6.28 -7.12
N THR A 160 -4.81 -5.60 -7.71
CA THR A 160 -3.37 -5.92 -7.57
C THR A 160 -2.57 -4.63 -7.43
N GLY A 161 -1.65 -4.59 -6.47
CA GLY A 161 -0.72 -3.48 -6.27
C GLY A 161 0.44 -3.55 -7.26
N LEU A 162 0.65 -2.50 -8.04
CA LEU A 162 1.72 -2.44 -9.05
C LEU A 162 2.94 -1.64 -8.61
N SER A 163 2.80 -0.80 -7.57
CA SER A 163 3.91 0.01 -7.06
C SER A 163 3.74 0.28 -5.57
N LEU A 164 4.84 0.51 -4.87
CA LEU A 164 4.88 0.86 -3.46
C LEU A 164 5.30 2.32 -3.27
N ARG A 165 4.83 2.92 -2.19
CA ARG A 165 5.27 4.22 -1.69
C ARG A 165 5.65 4.10 -0.23
N ALA A 166 6.72 4.77 0.16
CA ALA A 166 7.04 4.98 1.56
C ALA A 166 6.50 6.36 1.97
N ARG A 167 5.58 6.38 2.94
CA ARG A 167 5.25 7.59 3.67
C ARG A 167 6.11 7.59 4.91
N THR A 168 6.96 8.60 5.09
CA THR A 168 8.01 8.57 6.12
C THR A 168 8.15 9.92 6.81
N ILE A 169 8.91 9.92 7.90
CA ILE A 169 9.26 11.14 8.63
C ILE A 169 10.44 11.79 7.91
N PHE A 170 10.31 13.08 7.64
CA PHE A 170 11.37 13.98 7.18
C PHE A 170 11.73 14.95 8.28
N TYR A 171 12.98 15.34 8.36
CA TYR A 171 13.46 16.26 9.38
C TYR A 171 14.62 17.11 8.87
N ASP A 172 14.82 18.28 9.47
CA ASP A 172 15.99 19.14 9.26
C ASP A 172 17.17 18.59 10.06
N PRO A 173 18.22 18.05 9.41
CA PRO A 173 19.35 17.42 10.10
C PRO A 173 20.20 18.41 10.92
N ASN A 174 20.04 19.73 10.70
CA ASN A 174 20.72 20.75 11.49
C ASN A 174 20.04 21.03 12.83
N LYS A 175 18.78 20.61 13.00
CA LYS A 175 17.94 20.86 14.18
C LYS A 175 17.53 19.60 14.92
N VAL A 176 17.43 18.48 14.21
CA VAL A 176 16.90 17.21 14.73
C VAL A 176 17.90 16.11 14.48
N SER A 177 18.21 15.32 15.50
CA SER A 177 19.00 14.10 15.38
C SER A 177 18.11 12.89 15.08
N ALA A 178 18.57 11.99 14.19
CA ALA A 178 17.81 10.83 13.75
C ALA A 178 17.37 9.88 14.89
N ASP A 179 18.16 9.79 15.96
CA ASP A 179 17.86 8.98 17.15
C ASP A 179 16.66 9.48 17.96
N GLN A 180 16.21 10.71 17.73
CA GLN A 180 15.00 11.25 18.34
C GLN A 180 13.70 10.79 17.67
N LEU A 181 13.80 10.12 16.53
CA LEU A 181 12.70 9.72 15.65
C LEU A 181 12.79 8.21 15.38
N SER A 182 11.75 7.46 15.73
CA SER A 182 11.66 6.02 15.46
C SER A 182 10.31 5.64 14.86
N THR A 183 9.24 6.17 15.43
CA THR A 183 7.88 5.84 15.04
C THR A 183 7.04 7.10 14.78
N TYR A 184 5.92 6.93 14.11
CA TYR A 184 4.97 8.03 13.94
C TYR A 184 4.40 8.53 15.27
N ALA A 185 4.32 7.65 16.29
CA ALA A 185 3.82 8.03 17.61
C ALA A 185 4.76 9.00 18.33
N ASP A 186 6.06 8.96 18.05
CA ASP A 186 7.04 9.86 18.65
C ASP A 186 6.75 11.34 18.33
N LEU A 187 6.12 11.60 17.18
CA LEU A 187 5.74 12.97 16.79
C LEU A 187 4.60 13.57 17.64
N ALA A 188 3.96 12.78 18.49
CA ALA A 188 2.97 13.25 19.45
C ALA A 188 3.61 13.78 20.74
N ASP A 189 4.91 13.56 20.97
CA ASP A 189 5.63 14.07 22.13
C ASP A 189 5.60 15.61 22.15
N PRO A 190 5.29 16.25 23.29
CA PRO A 190 5.28 17.71 23.43
C PRO A 190 6.59 18.41 23.06
N LYS A 191 7.73 17.71 23.00
CA LYS A 191 9.01 18.26 22.50
C LYS A 191 8.92 18.78 21.06
N TRP A 192 7.95 18.30 20.28
CA TRP A 192 7.69 18.72 18.90
C TRP A 192 6.70 19.87 18.78
N LYS A 193 6.26 20.49 19.89
CA LYS A 193 5.30 21.59 19.86
C LYS A 193 5.81 22.76 19.02
N GLY A 194 5.02 23.15 18.02
CA GLY A 194 5.37 24.20 17.06
C GLY A 194 6.48 23.83 16.07
N LYS A 195 6.72 22.50 15.87
CA LYS A 195 7.81 22.00 15.02
C LYS A 195 7.36 21.01 13.95
N LEU A 196 6.12 20.51 14.03
CA LEU A 196 5.60 19.49 13.13
C LEU A 196 4.85 20.10 11.96
N CYS A 197 5.16 19.65 10.75
CA CYS A 197 4.39 19.92 9.54
C CYS A 197 3.63 18.69 9.05
N LEU A 198 2.35 18.85 8.76
CA LEU A 198 1.51 17.79 8.23
C LEU A 198 0.75 18.22 6.98
N ARG A 199 0.48 17.27 6.11
CA ARG A 199 -0.47 17.42 5.03
C ARG A 199 -1.91 17.25 5.54
N SER A 200 -2.87 17.86 4.85
CA SER A 200 -4.29 17.75 5.15
C SER A 200 -4.79 16.32 5.29
N SER A 201 -5.61 16.04 6.31
CA SER A 201 -6.29 14.76 6.53
C SER A 201 -7.30 14.38 5.44
N LYS A 202 -7.67 15.31 4.55
CA LYS A 202 -8.52 15.04 3.38
C LYS A 202 -7.81 14.20 2.31
N LYS A 203 -6.49 13.98 2.43
CA LYS A 203 -5.73 13.18 1.47
C LYS A 203 -5.69 11.73 1.87
N VAL A 204 -5.98 10.86 0.89
CA VAL A 204 -6.00 9.40 1.07
C VAL A 204 -4.74 8.86 1.72
N TYR A 205 -3.56 9.42 1.43
CA TYR A 205 -2.28 8.98 2.03
C TYR A 205 -2.26 9.12 3.56
N ASN A 206 -2.84 10.18 4.11
CA ASN A 206 -2.97 10.34 5.56
C ASN A 206 -4.06 9.44 6.13
N GLN A 207 -5.16 9.24 5.40
CA GLN A 207 -6.23 8.34 5.81
C GLN A 207 -5.72 6.90 5.88
N SER A 208 -4.98 6.44 4.88
CA SER A 208 -4.36 5.11 4.86
C SER A 208 -3.30 4.95 5.96
N LEU A 209 -2.49 5.99 6.24
CA LEU A 209 -1.55 5.97 7.36
C LEU A 209 -2.28 5.80 8.69
N VAL A 210 -3.31 6.61 8.94
CA VAL A 210 -4.10 6.55 10.18
C VAL A 210 -4.81 5.20 10.30
N ALA A 211 -5.39 4.67 9.24
CA ALA A 211 -6.00 3.34 9.23
C ALA A 211 -4.98 2.24 9.58
N SER A 212 -3.77 2.30 9.03
CA SER A 212 -2.68 1.38 9.38
C SER A 212 -2.26 1.52 10.86
N MET A 213 -2.22 2.74 11.39
CA MET A 213 -1.94 2.96 12.81
C MET A 213 -3.06 2.40 13.70
N MET A 214 -4.32 2.54 13.30
CA MET A 214 -5.45 1.97 14.05
C MET A 214 -5.39 0.44 14.10
N GLU A 215 -4.98 -0.20 13.03
CA GLU A 215 -4.77 -1.66 12.99
C GLU A 215 -3.65 -2.10 13.93
N HIS A 216 -2.53 -1.38 13.99
CA HIS A 216 -1.35 -1.78 14.76
C HIS A 216 -1.37 -1.31 16.23
N LEU A 217 -1.92 -0.14 16.51
CA LEU A 217 -1.91 0.48 17.84
C LEU A 217 -3.27 0.42 18.54
N GLY A 218 -4.33 0.15 17.79
CA GLY A 218 -5.71 0.31 18.22
C GLY A 218 -6.22 1.75 18.06
N ALA A 219 -7.54 1.91 17.98
CA ALA A 219 -8.19 3.19 17.69
C ALA A 219 -7.89 4.27 18.74
N GLU A 220 -7.97 3.92 20.04
CA GLU A 220 -7.77 4.85 21.15
C GLU A 220 -6.35 5.45 21.18
N LYS A 221 -5.31 4.59 21.03
CA LYS A 221 -3.92 5.07 20.98
C LYS A 221 -3.68 5.91 19.73
N THR A 222 -4.23 5.51 18.59
CA THR A 222 -4.09 6.26 17.34
C THR A 222 -4.73 7.64 17.48
N GLU A 223 -5.92 7.75 18.08
CA GLU A 223 -6.56 9.03 18.34
C GLU A 223 -5.68 9.92 19.24
N ALA A 224 -5.11 9.38 20.31
CA ALA A 224 -4.20 10.12 21.18
C ALA A 224 -2.97 10.64 20.42
N VAL A 225 -2.36 9.81 19.56
CA VAL A 225 -1.23 10.22 18.72
C VAL A 225 -1.64 11.35 17.76
N ILE A 226 -2.78 11.24 17.08
CA ILE A 226 -3.25 12.25 16.14
C ILE A 226 -3.55 13.58 16.87
N ARG A 227 -4.11 13.54 18.06
CA ARG A 227 -4.31 14.74 18.89
C ARG A 227 -2.97 15.40 19.23
N GLY A 228 -1.96 14.62 19.66
CA GLY A 228 -0.62 15.12 19.91
C GLY A 228 0.03 15.73 18.65
N TRP A 229 -0.17 15.13 17.47
CA TRP A 229 0.30 15.74 16.21
C TRP A 229 -0.35 17.10 15.95
N VAL A 230 -1.67 17.22 16.18
CA VAL A 230 -2.38 18.50 16.01
C VAL A 230 -1.88 19.55 16.99
N ASP A 231 -1.63 19.18 18.25
CA ASP A 231 -1.08 20.07 19.28
C ASP A 231 0.36 20.54 18.97
N ASN A 232 1.09 19.76 18.17
CA ASN A 232 2.48 19.99 17.80
C ASN A 232 2.66 20.72 16.46
N LEU A 233 1.58 21.04 15.75
CA LEU A 233 1.67 21.71 14.44
C LEU A 233 2.40 23.07 14.56
N ALA A 234 3.34 23.29 13.64
CA ALA A 234 4.06 24.55 13.48
C ALA A 234 3.26 25.59 12.69
N THR A 235 2.44 25.11 11.74
CA THR A 235 1.66 25.92 10.79
C THR A 235 0.33 25.24 10.51
N ASP A 236 -0.53 25.87 9.71
CA ASP A 236 -1.66 25.22 9.07
C ASP A 236 -1.20 24.04 8.21
N VAL A 237 -2.10 23.05 8.04
CA VAL A 237 -1.79 21.84 7.24
C VAL A 237 -1.64 22.15 5.76
N PHE A 238 -0.69 21.49 5.11
CA PHE A 238 -0.37 21.67 3.69
C PHE A 238 -1.35 20.95 2.76
N SER A 239 -1.52 21.47 1.55
CA SER A 239 -2.33 20.84 0.50
C SER A 239 -1.62 19.66 -0.17
N ASP A 240 -0.26 19.68 -0.18
CA ASP A 240 0.58 18.67 -0.83
C ASP A 240 1.91 18.47 -0.07
N ASP A 241 2.61 17.39 -0.40
CA ASP A 241 3.85 17.00 0.27
C ASP A 241 5.07 17.80 -0.23
N THR A 242 5.02 18.39 -1.43
CA THR A 242 6.11 19.21 -1.97
C THR A 242 6.27 20.48 -1.13
N ASN A 243 5.16 21.23 -0.96
CA ASN A 243 5.16 22.44 -0.13
C ASN A 243 5.52 22.15 1.33
N LEU A 244 5.12 20.97 1.86
CA LEU A 244 5.52 20.53 3.20
C LEU A 244 7.04 20.34 3.31
N LEU A 245 7.67 19.66 2.34
CA LEU A 245 9.12 19.45 2.32
C LEU A 245 9.88 20.76 2.16
N GLU A 246 9.40 21.66 1.29
CA GLU A 246 9.96 23.00 1.13
C GLU A 246 9.84 23.84 2.41
N ALA A 247 8.76 23.68 3.18
CA ALA A 247 8.59 24.32 4.47
C ALA A 247 9.59 23.83 5.52
N ILE A 248 9.92 22.53 5.53
CA ILE A 248 10.99 21.99 6.37
C ILE A 248 12.34 22.59 5.96
N ALA A 249 12.66 22.60 4.68
CA ALA A 249 13.90 23.15 4.15
C ALA A 249 14.03 24.66 4.43
N ALA A 250 12.92 25.40 4.40
CA ALA A 250 12.86 26.81 4.77
C ALA A 250 12.87 27.07 6.28
N GLY A 251 12.88 26.04 7.12
CA GLY A 251 12.93 26.13 8.58
C GLY A 251 11.63 26.55 9.25
N GLN A 252 10.49 26.48 8.56
CA GLN A 252 9.15 26.75 9.12
C GLN A 252 8.70 25.64 10.07
N CYS A 253 9.19 24.41 9.89
CA CYS A 253 9.05 23.28 10.78
C CYS A 253 10.35 22.48 10.81
N GLU A 254 10.50 21.61 11.81
CA GLU A 254 11.71 20.82 11.99
C GLU A 254 11.50 19.36 11.52
N VAL A 255 10.24 18.89 11.60
CA VAL A 255 9.85 17.52 11.22
C VAL A 255 8.52 17.53 10.44
N GLY A 256 8.30 16.50 9.65
CA GLY A 256 7.04 16.33 8.93
C GLY A 256 6.88 14.94 8.35
N ILE A 257 5.67 14.59 7.89
CA ILE A 257 5.35 13.31 7.26
C ILE A 257 4.99 13.53 5.80
N ALA A 258 5.77 12.93 4.90
CA ALA A 258 5.58 13.03 3.45
C ALA A 258 5.85 11.70 2.75
N ASN A 259 5.38 11.55 1.50
CA ASN A 259 5.76 10.42 0.66
C ASN A 259 7.18 10.66 0.09
N SER A 260 8.03 9.65 0.18
CA SER A 260 9.45 9.74 -0.17
C SER A 260 9.74 10.19 -1.61
N TYR A 261 8.88 9.83 -2.56
CA TYR A 261 9.09 10.19 -3.97
C TYR A 261 8.97 11.69 -4.26
N TYR A 262 8.29 12.47 -3.40
CA TYR A 262 8.26 13.93 -3.54
C TYR A 262 9.63 14.54 -3.26
N TYR A 263 10.35 14.00 -2.27
CA TYR A 263 11.72 14.41 -1.98
C TYR A 263 12.66 14.05 -3.15
N GLY A 264 12.57 12.81 -3.66
CA GLY A 264 13.36 12.41 -4.84
C GLY A 264 13.16 13.35 -6.03
N ARG A 265 11.90 13.74 -6.31
CA ARG A 265 11.60 14.68 -7.38
C ARG A 265 12.14 16.09 -7.09
N LEU A 266 12.08 16.55 -5.84
CA LEU A 266 12.67 17.84 -5.48
C LEU A 266 14.19 17.86 -5.69
N LEU A 267 14.89 16.75 -5.40
CA LEU A 267 16.33 16.62 -5.69
C LEU A 267 16.64 16.64 -7.19
N ASP A 268 15.77 16.04 -8.03
CA ASP A 268 15.92 16.09 -9.49
C ASP A 268 15.73 17.51 -10.04
N GLU A 269 14.75 18.26 -9.49
CA GLU A 269 14.45 19.64 -9.90
C GLU A 269 15.40 20.68 -9.28
N LYS A 270 15.88 20.42 -8.07
CA LYS A 270 16.72 21.29 -7.23
C LYS A 270 17.82 20.46 -6.56
N PRO A 271 18.93 20.16 -7.24
CA PRO A 271 19.97 19.26 -6.72
C PRO A 271 20.56 19.67 -5.36
N ASP A 272 20.46 20.95 -5.01
CA ASP A 272 20.98 21.51 -3.73
C ASP A 272 19.88 21.55 -2.63
N PHE A 273 18.73 20.92 -2.86
CA PHE A 273 17.60 20.92 -1.94
C PHE A 273 17.88 20.15 -0.64
#